data_77755305e82503cce7fd4eadc87d875d
#
_entry.id   77755305e82503cce7fd4eadc87d875d
#
_cell.length_a   1.000
_cell.length_b   1.000
_cell.length_c   1.000
_cell.angle_alpha   90.00
_cell.angle_beta   90.00
_cell.angle_gamma   90.00
#
_symmetry.space_group_name_H-M   'P 1'
#
loop_
_entity.id
_entity.type
_entity.pdbx_description
1 polymer ?
#
loop_
_entity_poly.entity_id
_entity_poly.type
_entity_poly.pdbx_seq_one_letter_code
_entity_poly.pdbx_strand_id
1 'polypeptide(L)'
;MDLVKVTILKSALIATHRLEKRLSELGINAEDVLKTTRVPADNVRLALTYTLRHWQHFVADGLHCWAQSTRSKDGTEHVSVKCVSWDKGEHTQSLCKIRSTTAAEQQAGAGLVITEYDANIPRIFRELTQELDATALETFGKQYYFEGHLRKLFDEHLLADVCLPLWTGLRLILTDEAAEHVRRFSGLLNGLDAGSGALNILSLDNTPVNRAALGRELGEQFVETIEKLTEDCGHTAPNVELIQKKYQAVQDKIDLVESVLHVELDCLDAQMTLERALGQIV
;
A
#
# COMPACT_ATOMS: atom_id res chain seq x y z
N MET A 1 5.28 13.61 22.50
CA MET A 1 4.95 13.32 21.07
C MET A 1 4.81 11.82 20.93
N ASP A 2 3.84 11.39 20.18
CA ASP A 2 3.60 9.96 20.01
C ASP A 2 3.81 9.56 18.55
N LEU A 3 4.40 8.39 18.39
CA LEU A 3 4.58 7.73 17.12
C LEU A 3 3.69 6.49 17.06
N VAL A 4 3.13 6.17 15.92
CA VAL A 4 2.44 4.91 15.70
C VAL A 4 3.25 4.03 14.77
N LYS A 5 3.44 2.78 15.17
CA LYS A 5 4.05 1.74 14.35
C LYS A 5 3.01 0.69 14.00
N VAL A 6 2.75 0.55 12.70
CA VAL A 6 1.91 -0.51 12.17
C VAL A 6 2.82 -1.66 11.72
N THR A 7 2.65 -2.80 12.35
CA THR A 7 3.34 -4.04 11.97
C THR A 7 2.29 -5.03 11.49
N ILE A 8 2.39 -5.46 10.24
CA ILE A 8 1.51 -6.49 9.68
C ILE A 8 2.41 -7.64 9.25
N LEU A 9 2.09 -8.83 9.71
CA LEU A 9 2.87 -10.01 9.39
C LEU A 9 2.65 -10.43 7.94
N LYS A 10 3.69 -10.93 7.28
CA LYS A 10 3.62 -11.45 5.91
C LYS A 10 2.65 -12.63 5.76
N SER A 11 2.38 -13.33 6.86
CA SER A 11 1.42 -14.43 6.95
C SER A 11 0.01 -13.98 7.36
N ALA A 12 -0.24 -12.68 7.47
CA ALA A 12 -1.55 -12.17 7.89
C ALA A 12 -2.65 -12.60 6.90
N LEU A 13 -3.68 -13.24 7.45
CA LEU A 13 -4.84 -13.72 6.73
C LEU A 13 -6.07 -13.48 7.60
N ILE A 14 -6.89 -12.50 7.22
CA ILE A 14 -8.07 -12.11 8.00
C ILE A 14 -9.33 -12.35 7.17
N ALA A 15 -10.26 -13.11 7.69
CA ALA A 15 -11.51 -13.34 7.03
C ALA A 15 -12.29 -12.02 6.84
N THR A 16 -12.80 -11.79 5.64
CA THR A 16 -13.51 -10.57 5.23
C THR A 16 -14.60 -10.18 6.21
N HIS A 17 -15.49 -11.12 6.54
CA HIS A 17 -16.62 -10.88 7.44
C HIS A 17 -16.19 -10.46 8.86
N ARG A 18 -15.02 -10.91 9.33
CA ARG A 18 -14.48 -10.50 10.64
C ARG A 18 -13.98 -9.07 10.60
N LEU A 19 -13.27 -8.70 9.53
CA LEU A 19 -12.78 -7.33 9.35
C LEU A 19 -13.94 -6.36 9.19
N GLU A 20 -14.92 -6.68 8.36
CA GLU A 20 -16.15 -5.87 8.17
C GLU A 20 -16.90 -5.64 9.48
N LYS A 21 -17.13 -6.72 10.23
CA LYS A 21 -17.76 -6.62 11.54
C LYS A 21 -16.99 -5.69 12.48
N ARG A 22 -15.66 -5.83 12.52
CA ARG A 22 -14.83 -5.05 13.43
C ARG A 22 -14.76 -3.56 13.04
N LEU A 23 -14.70 -3.24 11.74
CA LEU A 23 -14.79 -1.86 11.24
C LEU A 23 -16.15 -1.24 11.63
N SER A 24 -17.23 -1.98 11.46
CA SER A 24 -18.59 -1.52 11.84
C SER A 24 -18.71 -1.27 13.36
N GLU A 25 -18.09 -2.10 14.20
CA GLU A 25 -18.04 -1.89 15.66
C GLU A 25 -17.28 -0.60 16.03
N LEU A 26 -16.35 -0.16 15.19
CA LEU A 26 -15.62 1.10 15.33
C LEU A 26 -16.37 2.31 14.73
N GLY A 27 -17.54 2.10 14.16
CA GLY A 27 -18.33 3.14 13.49
C GLY A 27 -17.80 3.53 12.11
N ILE A 28 -16.98 2.67 11.49
CA ILE A 28 -16.42 2.89 10.15
C ILE A 28 -17.30 2.16 9.15
N ASN A 29 -17.70 2.84 8.08
CA ASN A 29 -18.42 2.19 6.98
C ASN A 29 -17.45 1.27 6.23
N ALA A 30 -17.59 -0.03 6.52
CA ALA A 30 -16.72 -1.04 5.93
C ALA A 30 -16.81 -1.05 4.39
N GLU A 31 -17.98 -0.81 3.82
CA GLU A 31 -18.20 -0.83 2.37
C GLU A 31 -17.39 0.25 1.66
N ASP A 32 -17.38 1.46 2.18
CA ASP A 32 -16.65 2.59 1.57
C ASP A 32 -15.13 2.39 1.64
N VAL A 33 -14.64 1.93 2.77
CA VAL A 33 -13.21 1.73 3.01
C VAL A 33 -12.68 0.49 2.26
N LEU A 34 -13.43 -0.60 2.26
CA LEU A 34 -12.97 -1.87 1.70
C LEU A 34 -13.11 -1.96 0.18
N LYS A 35 -14.05 -1.23 -0.44
CA LYS A 35 -14.16 -1.13 -1.91
C LYS A 35 -12.90 -0.60 -2.56
N THR A 36 -12.33 0.46 -2.00
CA THR A 36 -11.11 1.09 -2.53
C THR A 36 -9.86 0.31 -2.21
N THR A 37 -9.89 -0.49 -1.14
CA THR A 37 -8.76 -1.35 -0.75
C THR A 37 -8.63 -2.58 -1.64
N ARG A 38 -9.73 -3.04 -2.25
CA ARG A 38 -9.78 -4.26 -3.08
C ARG A 38 -9.95 -3.96 -4.56
N VAL A 39 -8.89 -4.22 -5.31
CA VAL A 39 -8.95 -4.32 -6.77
C VAL A 39 -8.95 -5.81 -7.14
N PRO A 40 -9.80 -6.29 -8.08
CA PRO A 40 -9.87 -7.71 -8.44
C PRO A 40 -8.50 -8.35 -8.77
N ALA A 41 -7.63 -7.63 -9.50
CA ALA A 41 -6.29 -8.09 -9.81
C ALA A 41 -5.40 -8.23 -8.55
N ASP A 42 -5.55 -7.33 -7.57
CA ASP A 42 -4.85 -7.41 -6.30
C ASP A 42 -5.29 -8.63 -5.48
N ASN A 43 -6.57 -8.98 -5.51
CA ASN A 43 -7.07 -10.16 -4.81
C ASN A 43 -6.35 -11.42 -5.27
N VAL A 44 -6.23 -11.62 -6.57
CA VAL A 44 -5.55 -12.79 -7.14
C VAL A 44 -4.04 -12.74 -6.87
N ARG A 45 -3.42 -11.60 -7.09
CA ARG A 45 -1.99 -11.41 -6.84
C ARG A 45 -1.62 -11.72 -5.38
N LEU A 46 -2.40 -11.23 -4.43
CA LEU A 46 -2.14 -11.42 -3.01
C LEU A 46 -2.46 -12.85 -2.57
N ALA A 47 -3.55 -13.44 -3.06
CA ALA A 47 -3.87 -14.84 -2.84
C ALA A 47 -2.77 -15.76 -3.38
N LEU A 48 -2.29 -15.51 -4.59
CA LEU A 48 -1.21 -16.25 -5.20
C LEU A 48 0.10 -16.10 -4.42
N THR A 49 0.44 -14.88 -4.02
CA THR A 49 1.63 -14.63 -3.19
C THR A 49 1.56 -15.36 -1.86
N TYR A 50 0.39 -15.36 -1.22
CA TYR A 50 0.16 -16.09 0.02
C TYR A 50 0.33 -17.61 -0.19
N THR A 51 -0.32 -18.16 -1.21
CA THR A 51 -0.24 -19.59 -1.56
C THR A 51 1.20 -20.01 -1.84
N LEU A 52 1.94 -19.25 -2.63
CA LEU A 52 3.35 -19.52 -2.95
C LEU A 52 4.24 -19.51 -1.70
N ARG A 53 4.02 -18.60 -0.76
CA ARG A 53 4.81 -18.56 0.49
C ARG A 53 4.58 -19.75 1.39
N HIS A 54 3.43 -20.38 1.32
CA HIS A 54 3.04 -21.50 2.19
C HIS A 54 3.18 -22.85 1.48
N TRP A 55 3.57 -22.88 0.22
CA TRP A 55 3.74 -24.11 -0.50
C TRP A 55 5.09 -24.78 -0.17
N GLN A 56 5.01 -25.95 0.46
CA GLN A 56 6.17 -26.64 1.04
C GLN A 56 7.26 -26.99 0.03
N HIS A 57 6.91 -27.28 -1.23
CA HIS A 57 7.86 -27.62 -2.30
C HIS A 57 8.80 -26.46 -2.66
N PHE A 58 8.35 -25.20 -2.56
CA PHE A 58 9.20 -24.04 -2.82
C PHE A 58 10.26 -23.82 -1.76
N VAL A 59 9.95 -24.16 -0.52
CA VAL A 59 10.89 -24.00 0.61
C VAL A 59 11.96 -25.09 0.56
N ALA A 60 11.59 -26.31 0.15
CA ALA A 60 12.53 -27.46 0.09
C ALA A 60 13.59 -27.31 -1.00
N ASP A 61 13.26 -26.64 -2.11
CA ASP A 61 14.16 -26.50 -3.26
C ASP A 61 14.96 -25.19 -3.27
N GLY A 62 14.93 -24.42 -2.18
CA GLY A 62 15.64 -23.13 -2.06
C GLY A 62 15.12 -22.06 -3.02
N LEU A 63 13.90 -22.21 -3.52
CA LEU A 63 13.26 -21.26 -4.42
C LEU A 63 12.43 -20.25 -3.66
N HIS A 64 12.56 -18.98 -4.04
CA HIS A 64 11.70 -17.91 -3.56
C HIS A 64 10.85 -17.39 -4.70
N CYS A 65 9.52 -17.51 -4.57
CA CYS A 65 8.58 -17.08 -5.57
C CYS A 65 7.70 -15.93 -5.06
N TRP A 66 7.38 -15.00 -5.95
CA TRP A 66 6.46 -13.90 -5.67
C TRP A 66 5.63 -13.56 -6.89
N ALA A 67 4.46 -12.99 -6.65
CA ALA A 67 3.63 -12.43 -7.68
C ALA A 67 3.93 -10.92 -7.83
N GLN A 68 4.04 -10.44 -9.06
CA GLN A 68 4.21 -9.04 -9.39
C GLN A 68 3.12 -8.62 -10.37
N SER A 69 2.40 -7.55 -10.06
CA SER A 69 1.50 -6.92 -11.02
C SER A 69 2.26 -5.92 -11.88
N THR A 70 1.94 -5.91 -13.17
CA THR A 70 2.40 -4.90 -14.13
C THR A 70 1.20 -4.39 -14.90
N ARG A 71 1.14 -3.08 -15.11
CA ARG A 71 0.07 -2.45 -15.91
C ARG A 71 0.58 -2.22 -17.33
N SER A 72 -0.13 -2.76 -18.32
CA SER A 72 0.19 -2.49 -19.73
C SER A 72 -0.29 -1.10 -20.15
N LYS A 73 0.21 -0.64 -21.31
CA LYS A 73 -0.13 0.68 -21.87
C LYS A 73 -1.63 0.84 -22.19
N ASP A 74 -2.32 -0.25 -22.44
CA ASP A 74 -3.77 -0.31 -22.66
C ASP A 74 -4.61 -0.31 -21.37
N GLY A 75 -3.94 -0.22 -20.22
CA GLY A 75 -4.59 -0.23 -18.91
C GLY A 75 -4.88 -1.62 -18.35
N THR A 76 -4.58 -2.70 -19.08
CA THR A 76 -4.76 -4.07 -18.61
C THR A 76 -3.72 -4.41 -17.54
N GLU A 77 -4.14 -4.93 -16.39
CA GLU A 77 -3.23 -5.39 -15.36
C GLU A 77 -2.85 -6.85 -15.61
N HIS A 78 -1.56 -7.13 -15.62
CA HIS A 78 -0.99 -8.47 -15.72
C HIS A 78 -0.36 -8.85 -14.38
N VAL A 79 -0.67 -10.02 -13.89
CA VAL A 79 0.00 -10.59 -12.73
C VAL A 79 1.00 -11.63 -13.24
N SER A 80 2.28 -11.40 -12.95
CA SER A 80 3.35 -12.34 -13.27
C SER A 80 3.82 -13.01 -11.99
N VAL A 81 4.05 -14.31 -12.06
CA VAL A 81 4.73 -15.03 -11.00
C VAL A 81 6.21 -15.11 -11.36
N LYS A 82 7.05 -14.66 -10.44
CA LYS A 82 8.51 -14.67 -10.58
C LYS A 82 9.14 -15.58 -9.55
N CYS A 83 10.23 -16.20 -9.91
CA CYS A 83 10.95 -17.12 -9.06
C CYS A 83 12.46 -16.88 -9.10
N VAL A 84 13.11 -16.93 -7.94
CA VAL A 84 14.58 -16.82 -7.80
C VAL A 84 15.10 -18.04 -7.07
N SER A 85 16.14 -18.66 -7.63
CA SER A 85 16.89 -19.70 -6.94
C SER A 85 18.06 -19.08 -6.19
N TRP A 86 18.17 -19.39 -4.89
CA TRP A 86 19.26 -18.88 -4.04
C TRP A 86 20.64 -19.42 -4.46
N ASP A 87 20.68 -20.63 -5.02
CA ASP A 87 21.94 -21.30 -5.39
C ASP A 87 22.49 -20.86 -6.75
N LYS A 88 21.67 -20.27 -7.60
CA LYS A 88 22.03 -19.95 -9.01
C LYS A 88 22.03 -18.45 -9.32
N GLY A 89 21.89 -17.61 -8.31
CA GLY A 89 21.79 -16.16 -8.50
C GLY A 89 20.41 -15.71 -9.03
N GLU A 90 20.26 -14.41 -9.34
CA GLU A 90 19.00 -13.83 -9.81
C GLU A 90 18.61 -14.31 -11.21
N HIS A 91 18.05 -15.47 -11.33
CA HIS A 91 17.29 -15.85 -12.49
C HIS A 91 15.80 -15.59 -12.27
N THR A 92 15.34 -14.43 -12.69
CA THR A 92 13.91 -14.12 -12.66
C THR A 92 13.25 -14.82 -13.85
N GLN A 93 12.45 -15.85 -13.56
CA GLN A 93 11.67 -16.54 -14.57
C GLN A 93 10.19 -16.20 -14.38
N SER A 94 9.54 -15.75 -15.45
CA SER A 94 8.09 -15.55 -15.45
C SER A 94 7.42 -16.90 -15.57
N LEU A 95 6.68 -17.32 -14.54
CA LEU A 95 6.03 -18.64 -14.52
C LEU A 95 4.70 -18.64 -15.28
N CYS A 96 3.90 -17.61 -15.07
CA CYS A 96 2.63 -17.41 -15.77
C CYS A 96 2.25 -15.93 -15.78
N LYS A 97 1.36 -15.56 -16.71
CA LYS A 97 0.71 -14.25 -16.73
C LYS A 97 -0.78 -14.45 -16.49
N ILE A 98 -1.32 -13.70 -15.54
CA ILE A 98 -2.74 -13.65 -15.27
C ILE A 98 -3.21 -12.27 -15.71
N ARG A 99 -4.12 -12.19 -16.66
CA ARG A 99 -4.72 -10.91 -17.05
C ARG A 99 -6.13 -10.75 -16.48
N SER A 100 -6.47 -9.52 -16.17
CA SER A 100 -7.86 -9.16 -15.94
C SER A 100 -8.68 -9.42 -17.21
N THR A 101 -9.92 -9.83 -17.03
CA THR A 101 -10.85 -10.02 -18.13
C THR A 101 -11.24 -8.68 -18.75
N THR A 102 -11.41 -8.66 -20.07
CA THR A 102 -12.04 -7.53 -20.74
C THR A 102 -13.50 -7.38 -20.32
N ALA A 103 -14.10 -6.22 -20.56
CA ALA A 103 -15.52 -5.99 -20.24
C ALA A 103 -16.45 -7.02 -20.90
N ALA A 104 -16.14 -7.50 -22.10
CA ALA A 104 -16.90 -8.51 -22.81
C ALA A 104 -16.77 -9.90 -22.15
N GLU A 105 -15.57 -10.26 -21.69
CA GLU A 105 -15.33 -11.51 -20.97
C GLU A 105 -15.98 -11.50 -19.58
N GLN A 106 -16.02 -10.35 -18.91
CA GLN A 106 -16.75 -10.17 -17.64
C GLN A 106 -18.25 -10.35 -17.81
N GLN A 107 -18.82 -9.82 -18.89
CA GLN A 107 -20.23 -10.05 -19.25
C GLN A 107 -20.53 -11.52 -19.54
N ALA A 108 -19.55 -12.26 -20.07
CA ALA A 108 -19.64 -13.71 -20.28
C ALA A 108 -19.37 -14.55 -19.01
N GLY A 109 -19.16 -13.89 -17.84
CA GLY A 109 -18.96 -14.56 -16.55
C GLY A 109 -17.52 -15.03 -16.30
N ALA A 110 -16.55 -14.61 -17.11
CA ALA A 110 -15.15 -14.92 -16.87
C ALA A 110 -14.54 -13.95 -15.84
N GLY A 111 -13.97 -14.48 -14.75
CA GLY A 111 -13.32 -13.69 -13.70
C GLY A 111 -11.90 -13.26 -14.10
N LEU A 112 -10.99 -14.22 -14.27
CA LEU A 112 -9.58 -14.01 -14.61
C LEU A 112 -9.09 -15.08 -15.57
N VAL A 113 -8.18 -14.70 -16.47
CA VAL A 113 -7.62 -15.60 -17.46
C VAL A 113 -6.12 -15.76 -17.24
N ILE A 114 -5.65 -16.98 -17.07
CA ILE A 114 -4.23 -17.31 -17.11
C ILE A 114 -3.85 -17.40 -18.60
N THR A 115 -2.98 -16.48 -19.06
CA THR A 115 -2.76 -16.31 -20.50
C THR A 115 -1.50 -16.97 -21.04
N GLU A 116 -0.49 -17.17 -20.22
CA GLU A 116 0.78 -17.73 -20.71
C GLU A 116 1.45 -18.58 -19.65
N TYR A 117 1.91 -19.76 -20.09
CA TYR A 117 2.88 -20.58 -19.38
C TYR A 117 4.17 -20.58 -20.18
N ASP A 118 5.31 -20.34 -19.54
CA ASP A 118 6.60 -20.55 -20.22
C ASP A 118 6.79 -22.04 -20.50
N ALA A 119 7.03 -22.38 -21.77
CA ALA A 119 7.21 -23.78 -22.20
C ALA A 119 8.44 -24.45 -21.54
N ASN A 120 9.38 -23.67 -21.05
CA ASN A 120 10.60 -24.12 -20.39
C ASN A 120 10.48 -24.15 -18.85
N ILE A 121 9.28 -23.99 -18.30
CA ILE A 121 9.05 -24.05 -16.86
C ILE A 121 9.49 -25.41 -16.33
N PRO A 122 10.32 -25.46 -15.26
CA PRO A 122 10.65 -26.71 -14.58
C PRO A 122 9.40 -27.50 -14.18
N ARG A 123 9.50 -28.83 -14.17
CA ARG A 123 8.35 -29.71 -13.92
C ARG A 123 7.56 -29.33 -12.67
N ILE A 124 8.26 -28.99 -11.60
CA ILE A 124 7.67 -28.56 -10.32
C ILE A 124 6.74 -27.35 -10.48
N PHE A 125 7.08 -26.41 -11.36
CA PHE A 125 6.23 -25.24 -11.62
C PHE A 125 5.05 -25.55 -12.52
N ARG A 126 5.18 -26.55 -13.41
CA ARG A 126 4.04 -27.02 -14.19
C ARG A 126 2.98 -27.67 -13.31
N GLU A 127 3.39 -28.45 -12.34
CA GLU A 127 2.49 -29.05 -11.35
C GLU A 127 1.79 -27.95 -10.54
N LEU A 128 2.54 -26.94 -10.07
CA LEU A 128 1.96 -25.79 -9.39
C LEU A 128 0.95 -25.02 -10.23
N THR A 129 1.29 -24.72 -11.49
CA THR A 129 0.37 -23.95 -12.35
C THR A 129 -0.87 -24.73 -12.72
N GLN A 130 -0.83 -26.06 -12.72
CA GLN A 130 -2.00 -26.92 -12.91
C GLN A 130 -2.92 -26.92 -11.68
N GLU A 131 -2.35 -26.78 -10.49
CA GLU A 131 -3.10 -26.69 -9.23
C GLU A 131 -3.68 -25.26 -8.97
N LEU A 132 -3.11 -24.24 -9.63
CA LEU A 132 -3.55 -22.85 -9.48
C LEU A 132 -4.75 -22.57 -10.42
N ASP A 133 -5.95 -22.84 -9.92
CA ASP A 133 -7.18 -22.38 -10.57
C ASP A 133 -7.42 -20.89 -10.28
N ALA A 134 -7.52 -20.09 -11.35
CA ALA A 134 -7.77 -18.66 -11.26
C ALA A 134 -9.07 -18.34 -10.50
N THR A 135 -10.11 -19.14 -10.69
CA THR A 135 -11.42 -18.99 -10.00
C THR A 135 -11.29 -19.28 -8.51
N ALA A 136 -10.54 -20.32 -8.15
CA ALA A 136 -10.28 -20.65 -6.75
C ALA A 136 -9.45 -19.55 -6.06
N LEU A 137 -8.44 -19.01 -6.72
CA LEU A 137 -7.63 -17.89 -6.23
C LEU A 137 -8.46 -16.61 -6.06
N GLU A 138 -9.33 -16.29 -7.02
CA GLU A 138 -10.22 -15.14 -6.92
C GLU A 138 -11.20 -15.30 -5.76
N THR A 139 -11.80 -16.48 -5.61
CA THR A 139 -12.71 -16.80 -4.52
C THR A 139 -12.02 -16.71 -3.16
N PHE A 140 -10.82 -17.28 -3.05
CA PHE A 140 -10.00 -17.20 -1.85
C PHE A 140 -9.61 -15.74 -1.56
N GLY A 141 -9.20 -14.98 -2.58
CA GLY A 141 -8.90 -13.57 -2.47
C GLY A 141 -10.09 -12.73 -1.98
N LYS A 142 -11.31 -13.08 -2.36
CA LYS A 142 -12.54 -12.41 -1.88
C LYS A 142 -12.90 -12.74 -0.43
N GLN A 143 -12.55 -13.93 0.02
CA GLN A 143 -12.89 -14.39 1.39
C GLN A 143 -11.93 -13.83 2.45
N TYR A 144 -10.71 -13.39 2.06
CA TYR A 144 -9.67 -13.01 3.00
C TYR A 144 -9.01 -11.70 2.63
N TYR A 145 -8.52 -10.99 3.66
CA TYR A 145 -7.61 -9.87 3.58
C TYR A 145 -6.19 -10.34 3.92
N PHE A 146 -5.25 -9.98 3.07
CA PHE A 146 -3.83 -10.31 3.17
C PHE A 146 -3.02 -9.10 3.65
N GLU A 147 -1.76 -9.30 3.98
CA GLU A 147 -0.83 -8.23 4.40
C GLU A 147 -0.96 -6.96 3.54
N GLY A 148 -0.93 -7.09 2.20
CA GLY A 148 -0.99 -5.95 1.30
C GLY A 148 -2.31 -5.17 1.38
N HIS A 149 -3.44 -5.86 1.54
CA HIS A 149 -4.73 -5.21 1.76
C HIS A 149 -4.78 -4.47 3.10
N LEU A 150 -4.25 -5.09 4.16
CA LEU A 150 -4.24 -4.50 5.49
C LEU A 150 -3.32 -3.28 5.54
N ARG A 151 -2.15 -3.33 4.89
CA ARG A 151 -1.28 -2.16 4.76
C ARG A 151 -2.00 -1.01 4.08
N LYS A 152 -2.61 -1.27 2.95
CA LYS A 152 -3.38 -0.27 2.22
C LYS A 152 -4.52 0.30 3.06
N LEU A 153 -5.26 -0.55 3.78
CA LEU A 153 -6.30 -0.13 4.70
C LEU A 153 -5.77 0.86 5.75
N PHE A 154 -4.67 0.53 6.41
CA PHE A 154 -4.09 1.42 7.43
C PHE A 154 -3.48 2.66 6.80
N ASP A 155 -2.72 2.51 5.73
CA ASP A 155 -1.93 3.59 5.14
C ASP A 155 -2.80 4.62 4.41
N GLU A 156 -3.83 4.18 3.69
CA GLU A 156 -4.63 5.05 2.83
C GLU A 156 -5.98 5.46 3.46
N HIS A 157 -6.49 4.72 4.46
CA HIS A 157 -7.83 4.97 4.99
C HIS A 157 -7.89 5.26 6.49
N LEU A 158 -7.15 4.52 7.31
CA LEU A 158 -7.30 4.67 8.76
C LEU A 158 -6.33 5.68 9.37
N LEU A 159 -5.15 5.85 8.78
CA LEU A 159 -4.10 6.71 9.33
C LEU A 159 -3.71 7.88 8.41
N ALA A 160 -4.22 7.92 7.16
CA ALA A 160 -3.82 8.91 6.16
C ALA A 160 -4.05 10.36 6.60
N ASP A 161 -5.22 10.60 7.22
CA ASP A 161 -5.65 11.95 7.59
C ASP A 161 -5.27 12.32 9.03
N VAL A 162 -4.85 11.35 9.84
CA VAL A 162 -4.59 11.56 11.28
C VAL A 162 -3.11 11.47 11.67
N CYS A 163 -2.28 10.89 10.79
CA CYS A 163 -0.86 10.69 11.07
C CYS A 163 0.00 11.04 9.86
N LEU A 164 1.17 11.63 10.08
CA LEU A 164 2.15 11.87 9.03
C LEU A 164 3.12 10.69 8.90
N PRO A 165 3.37 10.19 7.69
CA PRO A 165 4.39 9.18 7.48
C PRO A 165 5.78 9.75 7.79
N LEU A 166 6.60 9.00 8.55
CA LEU A 166 8.00 9.33 8.81
C LEU A 166 8.93 8.38 8.08
N TRP A 167 8.78 7.08 8.36
CA TRP A 167 9.55 6.01 7.75
C TRP A 167 8.63 4.83 7.48
N THR A 168 9.13 3.82 6.78
CA THR A 168 8.35 2.62 6.48
C THR A 168 7.67 2.03 7.72
N GLY A 169 6.35 2.14 7.77
CA GLY A 169 5.52 1.63 8.86
C GLY A 169 5.56 2.45 10.16
N LEU A 170 6.22 3.61 10.18
CA LEU A 170 6.25 4.54 11.30
C LEU A 170 5.60 5.86 10.92
N ARG A 171 4.73 6.39 11.76
CA ARG A 171 4.00 7.64 11.53
C ARG A 171 4.00 8.51 12.78
N LEU A 172 4.02 9.82 12.58
CA LEU A 172 3.92 10.80 13.65
C LEU A 172 2.46 11.14 13.93
N ILE A 173 2.09 11.12 15.20
CA ILE A 173 0.79 11.58 15.70
C ILE A 173 0.97 13.03 16.13
N LEU A 174 0.25 13.95 15.48
CA LEU A 174 0.42 15.38 15.71
C LEU A 174 -0.52 15.96 16.76
N THR A 175 -1.70 15.38 16.94
CA THR A 175 -2.73 15.93 17.82
C THR A 175 -3.27 14.88 18.78
N ASP A 176 -3.84 15.34 19.91
CA ASP A 176 -4.50 14.45 20.88
C ASP A 176 -5.72 13.74 20.27
N GLU A 177 -6.42 14.39 19.34
CA GLU A 177 -7.53 13.80 18.61
C GLU A 177 -7.03 12.67 17.71
N ALA A 178 -5.94 12.87 16.98
CA ALA A 178 -5.29 11.83 16.19
C ALA A 178 -4.83 10.66 17.08
N ALA A 179 -4.28 10.94 18.27
CA ALA A 179 -3.90 9.91 19.23
C ALA A 179 -5.11 9.07 19.68
N GLU A 180 -6.25 9.70 19.93
CA GLU A 180 -7.47 9.00 20.31
C GLU A 180 -7.99 8.12 19.14
N HIS A 181 -7.98 8.62 17.90
CA HIS A 181 -8.29 7.83 16.71
C HIS A 181 -7.38 6.61 16.57
N VAL A 182 -6.06 6.80 16.72
CA VAL A 182 -5.10 5.69 16.66
C VAL A 182 -5.36 4.64 17.74
N ARG A 183 -5.69 5.07 18.98
CA ARG A 183 -6.04 4.14 20.08
C ARG A 183 -7.28 3.31 19.73
N ARG A 184 -8.28 3.89 19.11
CA ARG A 184 -9.48 3.15 18.65
C ARG A 184 -9.11 2.08 17.65
N PHE A 185 -8.17 2.33 16.73
CA PHE A 185 -7.71 1.34 15.73
C PHE A 185 -6.72 0.34 16.28
N SER A 186 -6.05 0.61 17.41
CA SER A 186 -5.10 -0.34 18.00
C SER A 186 -5.74 -1.69 18.34
N GLY A 187 -7.02 -1.68 18.73
CA GLY A 187 -7.81 -2.87 18.97
C GLY A 187 -8.23 -3.62 17.70
N LEU A 188 -8.13 -3.02 16.51
CA LEU A 188 -8.56 -3.65 15.27
C LEU A 188 -7.73 -4.88 14.95
N LEU A 189 -6.41 -4.73 14.88
CA LEU A 189 -5.50 -5.85 14.57
C LEU A 189 -5.43 -6.86 15.71
N ASN A 190 -5.38 -6.39 16.97
CA ASN A 190 -5.30 -7.27 18.13
C ASN A 190 -6.57 -8.10 18.35
N GLY A 191 -7.73 -7.64 17.86
CA GLY A 191 -8.99 -8.34 17.99
C GLY A 191 -9.33 -9.29 16.85
N LEU A 192 -8.59 -9.26 15.74
CA LEU A 192 -8.89 -10.03 14.54
C LEU A 192 -8.23 -11.40 14.49
N ASP A 193 -6.96 -11.48 14.88
CA ASP A 193 -6.22 -12.75 15.10
C ASP A 193 -4.89 -12.45 15.77
N ALA A 194 -4.55 -13.20 16.80
CA ALA A 194 -3.35 -13.01 17.63
C ALA A 194 -1.99 -13.16 16.90
N GLY A 195 -1.99 -13.24 15.59
CA GLY A 195 -0.80 -13.38 14.75
C GLY A 195 -0.78 -12.53 13.50
N SER A 196 -1.82 -11.70 13.26
CA SER A 196 -1.91 -10.96 11.99
C SER A 196 -1.11 -9.65 11.98
N GLY A 197 -0.85 -9.05 13.13
CA GLY A 197 -0.11 -7.81 13.23
C GLY A 197 -0.36 -7.08 14.55
N ALA A 198 0.27 -5.93 14.69
CA ALA A 198 0.11 -5.05 15.83
C ALA A 198 0.18 -3.58 15.40
N LEU A 199 -0.58 -2.74 16.09
CA LEU A 199 -0.45 -1.30 16.06
C LEU A 199 0.04 -0.87 17.43
N ASN A 200 1.26 -0.33 17.47
CA ASN A 200 1.91 0.10 18.70
C ASN A 200 2.04 1.63 18.71
N ILE A 201 1.69 2.25 19.82
CA ILE A 201 1.95 3.66 20.07
C ILE A 201 3.25 3.73 20.87
N LEU A 202 4.20 4.50 20.38
CA LEU A 202 5.53 4.70 20.96
C LEU A 202 5.63 6.17 21.37
N SER A 203 5.86 6.44 22.63
CA SER A 203 6.10 7.81 23.09
C SER A 203 7.55 8.20 22.81
N LEU A 204 7.71 9.36 22.18
CA LEU A 204 9.00 10.00 21.96
C LEU A 204 9.15 11.19 22.88
N ASP A 205 10.28 11.27 23.57
CA ASP A 205 10.57 12.44 24.42
C ASP A 205 10.54 13.73 23.59
N ASN A 206 9.78 14.71 24.09
CA ASN A 206 9.62 16.01 23.43
C ASN A 206 10.82 16.93 23.70
N THR A 207 12.01 16.49 23.28
CA THR A 207 13.24 17.29 23.42
C THR A 207 13.46 18.17 22.17
N PRO A 208 14.20 19.29 22.30
CA PRO A 208 14.58 20.11 21.14
C PRO A 208 15.30 19.32 20.06
N VAL A 209 16.14 18.34 20.45
CA VAL A 209 16.87 17.47 19.51
C VAL A 209 15.94 16.60 18.70
N ASN A 210 14.97 15.95 19.37
CA ASN A 210 13.99 15.09 18.69
C ASN A 210 13.07 15.91 17.77
N ARG A 211 12.63 17.10 18.21
CA ARG A 211 11.85 18.00 17.37
C ARG A 211 12.60 18.44 16.11
N ALA A 212 13.85 18.85 16.26
CA ALA A 212 14.69 19.24 15.13
C ALA A 212 14.95 18.08 14.16
N ALA A 213 15.16 16.86 14.67
CA ALA A 213 15.34 15.67 13.83
C ALA A 213 14.07 15.34 13.05
N LEU A 214 12.90 15.37 13.69
CA LEU A 214 11.60 15.14 13.03
C LEU A 214 11.29 16.26 12.02
N GLY A 215 11.57 17.51 12.36
CA GLY A 215 11.37 18.66 11.48
C GLY A 215 12.18 18.52 10.20
N ARG A 216 13.46 18.16 10.29
CA ARG A 216 14.30 17.93 9.12
C ARG A 216 13.74 16.79 8.23
N GLU A 217 13.43 15.65 8.80
CA GLU A 217 12.89 14.51 8.05
C GLU A 217 11.58 14.84 7.33
N LEU A 218 10.67 15.54 8.02
CA LEU A 218 9.41 15.95 7.43
C LEU A 218 9.59 17.06 6.40
N GLY A 219 10.52 17.99 6.63
CA GLY A 219 10.88 19.03 5.68
C GLY A 219 11.36 18.43 4.35
N GLU A 220 12.28 17.46 4.40
CA GLU A 220 12.77 16.75 3.21
C GLU A 220 11.61 16.07 2.45
N GLN A 221 10.67 15.42 3.14
CA GLN A 221 9.51 14.78 2.51
C GLN A 221 8.53 15.79 1.89
N PHE A 222 8.34 16.95 2.53
CA PHE A 222 7.49 18.01 1.95
C PHE A 222 8.15 18.63 0.72
N VAL A 223 9.47 18.87 0.75
CA VAL A 223 10.22 19.33 -0.42
C VAL A 223 10.04 18.37 -1.59
N GLU A 224 10.29 17.06 -1.38
CA GLU A 224 10.08 16.05 -2.44
C GLU A 224 8.63 16.06 -2.99
N THR A 225 7.65 16.29 -2.11
CA THR A 225 6.24 16.34 -2.52
C THR A 225 5.96 17.58 -3.38
N ILE A 226 6.49 18.73 -2.99
CA ILE A 226 6.34 20.00 -3.72
C ILE A 226 7.08 19.95 -5.07
N GLU A 227 8.29 19.35 -5.11
CA GLU A 227 9.03 19.14 -6.35
C GLU A 227 8.24 18.28 -7.35
N LYS A 228 7.61 17.18 -6.90
CA LYS A 228 6.72 16.36 -7.74
C LYS A 228 5.52 17.14 -8.27
N LEU A 229 4.93 18.03 -7.47
CA LEU A 229 3.87 18.92 -7.94
C LEU A 229 4.38 19.93 -8.97
N THR A 230 5.62 20.38 -8.83
CA THR A 230 6.30 21.25 -9.80
C THR A 230 6.55 20.53 -11.13
N GLU A 231 6.95 19.25 -11.07
CA GLU A 231 7.08 18.40 -12.26
C GLU A 231 5.71 18.19 -12.95
N ASP A 232 4.65 17.97 -12.18
CA ASP A 232 3.26 17.85 -12.70
C ASP A 232 2.84 19.12 -13.46
N CYS A 233 3.31 20.31 -13.08
CA CYS A 233 3.08 21.56 -13.82
C CYS A 233 3.73 21.56 -15.20
N GLY A 234 4.84 20.86 -15.41
CA GLY A 234 5.56 20.74 -16.68
C GLY A 234 4.92 19.79 -17.70
N HIS A 235 3.86 19.10 -17.39
CA HIS A 235 3.18 18.20 -18.34
C HIS A 235 2.42 18.97 -19.43
N THR A 236 2.19 18.32 -20.56
CA THR A 236 1.57 18.93 -21.76
C THR A 236 0.14 19.47 -21.52
N ALA A 237 -0.57 18.93 -20.51
CA ALA A 237 -1.91 19.38 -20.10
C ALA A 237 -2.04 19.21 -18.57
N PRO A 238 -1.45 20.11 -17.77
CA PRO A 238 -1.50 19.99 -16.33
C PRO A 238 -2.91 20.27 -15.79
N ASN A 239 -3.35 19.49 -14.82
CA ASN A 239 -4.58 19.79 -14.08
C ASN A 239 -4.26 20.77 -12.95
N VAL A 240 -4.27 22.07 -13.28
CA VAL A 240 -3.88 23.16 -12.37
C VAL A 240 -4.71 23.16 -11.09
N GLU A 241 -6.03 22.97 -11.19
CA GLU A 241 -6.92 22.94 -10.03
C GLU A 241 -6.56 21.80 -9.06
N LEU A 242 -6.28 20.63 -9.60
CA LEU A 242 -5.85 19.48 -8.79
C LEU A 242 -4.49 19.72 -8.13
N ILE A 243 -3.54 20.33 -8.85
CA ILE A 243 -2.21 20.67 -8.32
C ILE A 243 -2.35 21.69 -7.20
N GLN A 244 -3.12 22.75 -7.40
CA GLN A 244 -3.38 23.77 -6.37
C GLN A 244 -4.02 23.18 -5.12
N LYS A 245 -5.03 22.31 -5.29
CA LYS A 245 -5.65 21.61 -4.15
C LYS A 245 -4.67 20.75 -3.38
N LYS A 246 -3.81 20.01 -4.08
CA LYS A 246 -2.77 19.19 -3.45
C LYS A 246 -1.74 20.06 -2.72
N TYR A 247 -1.33 21.17 -3.32
CA TYR A 247 -0.39 22.11 -2.72
C TYR A 247 -0.95 22.72 -1.44
N GLN A 248 -2.20 23.18 -1.45
CA GLN A 248 -2.86 23.68 -0.23
C GLN A 248 -2.85 22.64 0.89
N ALA A 249 -3.17 21.39 0.57
CA ALA A 249 -3.12 20.31 1.57
C ALA A 249 -1.70 20.05 2.10
N VAL A 250 -0.66 20.30 1.31
CA VAL A 250 0.74 20.22 1.79
C VAL A 250 1.06 21.41 2.69
N GLN A 251 0.65 22.63 2.33
CA GLN A 251 0.84 23.83 3.16
C GLN A 251 0.17 23.67 4.52
N ASP A 252 -1.08 23.23 4.57
CA ASP A 252 -1.82 22.99 5.81
C ASP A 252 -1.07 22.00 6.73
N LYS A 253 -0.41 20.99 6.14
CA LYS A 253 0.40 20.03 6.89
C LYS A 253 1.72 20.63 7.38
N ILE A 254 2.38 21.46 6.59
CA ILE A 254 3.59 22.20 6.99
C ILE A 254 3.27 23.06 8.20
N ASP A 255 2.25 23.91 8.12
CA ASP A 255 1.81 24.80 9.20
C ASP A 255 1.51 24.02 10.48
N LEU A 256 0.82 22.89 10.36
CA LEU A 256 0.52 22.02 11.49
C LEU A 256 1.79 21.47 12.15
N VAL A 257 2.74 20.96 11.35
CA VAL A 257 4.01 20.40 11.83
C VAL A 257 4.84 21.47 12.53
N GLU A 258 5.00 22.64 11.93
CA GLU A 258 5.74 23.75 12.50
C GLU A 258 5.14 24.21 13.84
N SER A 259 3.81 24.29 13.90
CA SER A 259 3.07 24.62 15.12
C SER A 259 3.27 23.59 16.24
N VAL A 260 3.19 22.29 15.93
CA VAL A 260 3.26 21.20 16.91
C VAL A 260 4.69 20.92 17.37
N LEU A 261 5.64 20.93 16.43
CA LEU A 261 7.05 20.66 16.75
C LEU A 261 7.80 21.92 17.23
N HIS A 262 7.23 23.12 17.06
CA HIS A 262 7.90 24.40 17.30
C HIS A 262 9.24 24.49 16.57
N VAL A 263 9.25 24.16 15.29
CA VAL A 263 10.38 24.21 14.38
C VAL A 263 9.96 24.92 13.10
N GLU A 264 10.89 25.51 12.39
CA GLU A 264 10.71 26.03 11.04
C GLU A 264 11.20 24.98 10.06
N LEU A 265 10.39 24.67 9.04
CA LEU A 265 10.74 23.68 8.01
C LEU A 265 11.38 24.39 6.81
N ASP A 266 12.47 23.83 6.32
CA ASP A 266 13.20 24.38 5.16
C ASP A 266 12.53 23.99 3.85
N CYS A 267 11.33 24.54 3.58
CA CYS A 267 10.53 24.26 2.38
C CYS A 267 10.36 25.47 1.44
N LEU A 268 10.85 26.67 1.85
CA LEU A 268 10.55 27.93 1.20
C LEU A 268 10.95 27.96 -0.29
N ASP A 269 12.14 27.49 -0.61
CA ASP A 269 12.65 27.50 -2.00
C ASP A 269 11.81 26.61 -2.92
N ALA A 270 11.38 25.44 -2.45
CA ALA A 270 10.52 24.53 -3.19
C ALA A 270 9.12 25.16 -3.40
N GLN A 271 8.56 25.78 -2.37
CA GLN A 271 7.26 26.47 -2.43
C GLN A 271 7.31 27.61 -3.46
N MET A 272 8.32 28.49 -3.41
CA MET A 272 8.51 29.57 -4.38
C MET A 272 8.66 29.06 -5.81
N THR A 273 9.30 27.93 -6.00
CA THR A 273 9.49 27.32 -7.33
C THR A 273 8.16 26.82 -7.90
N LEU A 274 7.34 26.12 -7.08
CA LEU A 274 6.03 25.67 -7.49
C LEU A 274 5.07 26.84 -7.78
N GLU A 275 5.07 27.87 -6.95
CA GLU A 275 4.25 29.08 -7.16
C GLU A 275 4.57 29.79 -8.48
N ARG A 276 5.88 29.89 -8.83
CA ARG A 276 6.29 30.41 -10.14
C ARG A 276 5.79 29.52 -11.28
N ALA A 277 5.91 28.19 -11.14
CA ALA A 277 5.42 27.25 -12.16
C ALA A 277 3.91 27.37 -12.35
N LEU A 278 3.14 27.46 -11.30
CA LEU A 278 1.69 27.67 -11.35
C LEU A 278 1.32 29.01 -11.99
N GLY A 279 2.06 30.08 -11.68
CA GLY A 279 1.85 31.40 -12.29
C GLY A 279 2.21 31.49 -13.78
N GLN A 280 2.95 30.53 -14.34
CA GLN A 280 3.27 30.46 -15.77
C GLN A 280 2.22 29.68 -16.58
N ILE A 281 1.35 28.90 -15.94
CA ILE A 281 0.35 28.06 -16.60
C ILE A 281 -1.00 28.78 -16.67
N VAL A 282 -1.27 29.73 -15.77
CA VAL A 282 -2.46 30.60 -15.76
C VAL A 282 -2.27 31.78 -16.69
#